data_b0fa32b8d8dfcd85efb9778de4097f33
#
_entry.id   b0fa32b8d8dfcd85efb9778de4097f33
#
_cell.length_a   1.000
_cell.length_b   1.000
_cell.length_c   1.000
_cell.angle_alpha   90.00
_cell.angle_beta   90.00
_cell.angle_gamma   90.00
#
_symmetry.space_group_name_H-M   'P 1'
#
loop_
_entity.id
_entity.type
_entity.pdbx_description
1 polymer ?
#
loop_
_entity_poly.entity_id
_entity_poly.type
_entity_poly.pdbx_seq_one_letter_code
_entity_poly.pdbx_strand_id
1 'polypeptide(L)'
;MRFDWDERKATANQAKHRISFAEAITAFDDPFALVAPDAAHSTPQEERRWLIGESDSGVLVVVFTVRHPGNVHRIISARPANRKERQRYAESKELPL
;
A
#
# COMPACT_ATOMS: atom_id res chain seq x y z
N MET A 1 -4.12 11.71 8.22
CA MET A 1 -2.94 11.16 7.51
C MET A 1 -2.78 11.91 6.19
N ARG A 2 -1.56 12.28 5.86
CA ARG A 2 -1.28 13.03 4.63
C ARG A 2 -0.64 12.10 3.61
N PHE A 3 -1.07 12.23 2.35
CA PHE A 3 -0.55 11.43 1.23
C PHE A 3 -0.06 12.33 0.12
N ASP A 4 0.97 11.90 -0.57
CA ASP A 4 1.37 12.47 -1.84
C ASP A 4 1.90 11.37 -2.77
N TRP A 5 2.21 11.72 -3.99
CA TRP A 5 2.80 10.81 -4.97
C TRP A 5 3.32 11.59 -6.19
N ASP A 6 4.12 10.90 -6.97
CA ASP A 6 4.58 11.39 -8.27
C ASP A 6 3.53 11.06 -9.33
N GLU A 7 3.04 12.06 -10.06
CA GLU A 7 1.99 11.87 -11.07
C GLU A 7 2.40 10.94 -12.21
N ARG A 8 3.69 10.91 -12.56
CA ARG A 8 4.18 9.98 -13.58
C ARG A 8 4.06 8.54 -13.12
N LYS A 9 4.40 8.29 -11.86
CA LYS A 9 4.24 6.96 -11.25
C LYS A 9 2.78 6.57 -11.15
N ALA A 10 1.91 7.51 -10.79
CA ALA A 10 0.47 7.27 -10.71
C ALA A 10 -0.09 6.86 -12.08
N THR A 11 0.28 7.57 -13.13
CA THR A 11 -0.15 7.26 -14.50
C THR A 11 0.36 5.89 -14.95
N ALA A 12 1.64 5.60 -14.72
CA ALA A 12 2.24 4.32 -15.08
C ALA A 12 1.59 3.18 -14.30
N ASN A 13 1.30 3.39 -13.01
CA ASN A 13 0.66 2.39 -12.17
C ASN A 13 -0.76 2.07 -12.67
N GLN A 14 -1.52 3.09 -13.01
CA GLN A 14 -2.88 2.91 -13.52
C GLN A 14 -2.88 2.17 -14.86
N ALA A 15 -1.94 2.48 -15.74
CA ALA A 15 -1.79 1.78 -17.01
C ALA A 15 -1.45 0.30 -16.80
N LYS A 16 -0.58 -0.01 -15.84
CA LYS A 16 -0.09 -1.37 -15.58
C LYS A 16 -1.07 -2.21 -14.77
N HIS A 17 -1.65 -1.65 -13.73
CA HIS A 17 -2.43 -2.40 -12.74
C HIS A 17 -3.91 -1.99 -12.71
N ARG A 18 -4.28 -0.93 -13.41
CA ARG A 18 -5.64 -0.35 -13.42
C ARG A 18 -6.11 0.12 -12.04
N ILE A 19 -5.16 0.48 -11.19
CA ILE A 19 -5.42 1.00 -9.85
C ILE A 19 -4.88 2.42 -9.80
N SER A 20 -5.74 3.37 -9.43
CA SER A 20 -5.31 4.75 -9.16
C SER A 20 -4.73 4.86 -7.76
N PHE A 21 -3.87 5.84 -7.54
CA PHE A 21 -3.35 6.08 -6.19
C PHE A 21 -4.45 6.65 -5.26
N ALA A 22 -5.45 7.33 -5.82
CA ALA A 22 -6.63 7.76 -5.05
C ALA A 22 -7.41 6.55 -4.50
N GLU A 23 -7.55 5.48 -5.29
CA GLU A 23 -8.12 4.22 -4.80
C GLU A 23 -7.21 3.54 -3.78
N ALA A 24 -5.90 3.57 -4.02
CA ALA A 24 -4.93 2.92 -3.15
C ALA A 24 -4.94 3.49 -1.73
N ILE A 25 -5.09 4.80 -1.56
CA ILE A 25 -5.10 5.40 -0.23
C ILE A 25 -6.29 4.98 0.62
N THR A 26 -7.39 4.52 0.02
CA THR A 26 -8.54 4.02 0.78
C THR A 26 -8.21 2.75 1.56
N ALA A 27 -7.21 1.98 1.12
CA ALA A 27 -6.75 0.80 1.85
C ALA A 27 -6.16 1.14 3.23
N PHE A 28 -5.69 2.37 3.43
CA PHE A 28 -5.14 2.82 4.70
C PHE A 28 -6.21 3.02 5.78
N ASP A 29 -7.47 3.09 5.39
CA ASP A 29 -8.60 3.18 6.31
C ASP A 29 -9.06 1.81 6.82
N ASP A 30 -8.53 0.74 6.27
CA ASP A 30 -8.88 -0.62 6.67
C ASP A 30 -8.24 -0.94 8.04
N PRO A 31 -9.05 -1.17 9.10
CA PRO A 31 -8.49 -1.48 10.42
C PRO A 31 -7.78 -2.84 10.49
N PHE A 32 -7.99 -3.70 9.50
CA PHE A 32 -7.36 -5.02 9.42
C PHE A 32 -6.14 -5.05 8.49
N ALA A 33 -5.72 -3.90 7.95
CA ALA A 33 -4.60 -3.85 7.04
C ALA A 33 -3.32 -4.39 7.69
N LEU A 34 -2.57 -5.16 6.92
CA LEU A 34 -1.25 -5.66 7.31
C LEU A 34 -0.19 -4.71 6.79
N VAL A 35 0.75 -4.34 7.64
CA VAL A 35 1.86 -3.45 7.25
C VAL A 35 3.18 -4.10 7.65
N ALA A 36 4.15 -4.08 6.76
CA ALA A 36 5.48 -4.60 7.03
C ALA A 36 6.54 -3.83 6.24
N PRO A 37 7.81 -3.85 6.73
CA PRO A 37 8.91 -3.31 5.95
C PRO A 37 9.11 -4.08 4.64
N ASP A 38 9.44 -3.35 3.59
CA ASP A 38 9.88 -3.94 2.32
C ASP A 38 11.41 -3.87 2.27
N ALA A 39 12.06 -4.80 2.93
CA ALA A 39 13.51 -4.79 3.08
C ALA A 39 14.22 -4.92 1.72
N ALA A 40 13.63 -5.66 0.78
CA ALA A 40 14.23 -5.91 -0.53
C ALA A 40 14.35 -4.63 -1.37
N HIS A 41 13.45 -3.66 -1.15
CA HIS A 41 13.38 -2.42 -1.93
C HIS A 41 13.69 -1.17 -1.11
N SER A 42 14.08 -1.34 0.15
CA SER A 42 14.51 -0.23 1.00
C SER A 42 15.99 0.07 0.81
N THR A 43 16.34 1.35 1.00
CA THR A 43 17.72 1.83 1.01
C THR A 43 17.98 2.55 2.33
N PRO A 44 19.25 2.85 2.69
CA PRO A 44 19.53 3.65 3.89
C PRO A 44 18.86 5.03 3.86
N GLN A 45 18.58 5.57 2.67
CA GLN A 45 17.96 6.89 2.50
C GLN A 45 16.45 6.82 2.41
N GLU A 46 15.87 5.65 2.08
CA GLU A 46 14.42 5.49 1.90
C GLU A 46 13.98 4.13 2.40
N GLU A 47 13.26 4.11 3.51
CA GLU A 47 12.61 2.88 4.00
C GLU A 47 11.26 2.72 3.32
N ARG A 48 11.13 1.66 2.55
CA ARG A 48 9.87 1.29 1.91
C ARG A 48 9.10 0.29 2.76
N ARG A 49 7.80 0.46 2.76
CA ARG A 49 6.86 -0.43 3.44
C ARG A 49 5.79 -0.85 2.46
N TRP A 50 5.16 -1.98 2.75
CA TRP A 50 3.98 -2.39 2.03
C TRP A 50 2.81 -2.53 3.00
N LEU A 51 1.62 -2.28 2.47
CA LEU A 51 0.36 -2.47 3.17
C LEU A 51 -0.52 -3.38 2.32
N ILE A 52 -1.08 -4.41 2.94
CA ILE A 52 -2.13 -5.23 2.32
C ILE A 52 -3.43 -4.88 3.03
N GLY A 53 -4.38 -4.31 2.30
CA GLY A 53 -5.62 -3.85 2.89
C GLY A 53 -6.74 -3.78 1.86
N GLU A 54 -7.96 -3.76 2.36
CA GLU A 54 -9.14 -3.61 1.53
C GLU A 54 -9.35 -2.15 1.18
N SER A 55 -9.43 -1.89 -0.11
CA SER A 55 -9.70 -0.58 -0.68
C SER A 55 -11.10 -0.57 -1.31
N ASP A 56 -11.48 0.56 -1.88
CA ASP A 56 -12.70 0.66 -2.69
C ASP A 56 -12.65 -0.26 -3.93
N SER A 57 -11.46 -0.73 -4.29
CA SER A 57 -11.22 -1.59 -5.46
C SER A 57 -10.77 -3.01 -5.08
N GLY A 58 -11.11 -3.45 -3.86
CA GLY A 58 -10.73 -4.77 -3.36
C GLY A 58 -9.43 -4.73 -2.56
N VAL A 59 -8.88 -5.91 -2.27
CA VAL A 59 -7.66 -6.03 -1.48
C VAL A 59 -6.46 -5.69 -2.35
N LEU A 60 -5.69 -4.71 -1.93
CA LEU A 60 -4.52 -4.20 -2.65
C LEU A 60 -3.25 -4.40 -1.84
N VAL A 61 -2.12 -4.46 -2.56
CA VAL A 61 -0.79 -4.26 -1.98
C VAL A 61 -0.32 -2.88 -2.38
N VAL A 62 -0.11 -2.03 -1.39
CA VAL A 62 0.34 -0.64 -1.60
C VAL A 62 1.75 -0.51 -1.05
N VAL A 63 2.67 -0.08 -1.90
CA VAL A 63 4.05 0.22 -1.49
C VAL A 63 4.16 1.72 -1.26
N PHE A 64 4.72 2.10 -0.13
CA PHE A 64 4.82 3.50 0.26
C PHE A 64 6.07 3.74 1.11
N THR A 65 6.42 5.00 1.27
CA THR A 65 7.43 5.45 2.22
C THR A 65 6.87 6.63 3.01
N VAL A 66 7.36 6.81 4.23
CA VAL A 66 6.94 7.94 5.07
C VAL A 66 8.05 8.98 5.03
N ARG A 67 7.73 10.20 4.65
CA ARG A 67 8.68 11.30 4.54
C ARG A 67 8.54 12.26 5.72
N HIS A 68 9.66 12.64 6.25
CA HIS A 68 9.77 13.58 7.35
C HIS A 68 10.43 14.88 6.90
N PRO A 69 10.12 16.02 7.50
CA PRO A 69 9.10 16.20 8.53
C PRO A 69 7.68 16.14 7.97
N GLY A 70 6.67 15.99 8.85
CA GLY A 70 5.26 16.03 8.46
C GLY A 70 4.60 14.68 8.29
N ASN A 71 5.36 13.59 8.33
CA ASN A 71 4.83 12.22 8.23
C ASN A 71 3.93 12.03 7.00
N VAL A 72 4.39 12.51 5.85
CA VAL A 72 3.67 12.36 4.59
C VAL A 72 3.90 10.95 4.04
N HIS A 73 2.82 10.22 3.81
CA HIS A 73 2.87 8.89 3.20
C HIS A 73 2.93 9.06 1.68
N ARG A 74 4.08 8.75 1.11
CA ARG A 74 4.29 8.85 -0.33
C ARG A 74 4.01 7.51 -0.97
N ILE A 75 2.99 7.46 -1.83
CA ILE A 75 2.59 6.24 -2.52
C ILE A 75 3.56 6.00 -3.68
N ILE A 76 4.06 4.78 -3.77
CA ILE A 76 5.04 4.39 -4.80
C ILE A 76 4.41 3.48 -5.84
N SER A 77 3.61 2.50 -5.39
CA SER A 77 2.88 1.61 -6.30
C SER A 77 1.69 0.99 -5.58
N ALA A 78 0.73 0.52 -6.37
CA ALA A 78 -0.44 -0.19 -5.85
C ALA A 78 -0.90 -1.20 -6.89
N ARG A 79 -1.17 -2.42 -6.46
CA ARG A 79 -1.65 -3.49 -7.31
C ARG A 79 -2.65 -4.36 -6.57
N PRO A 80 -3.51 -5.08 -7.29
CA PRO A 80 -4.36 -6.08 -6.64
C PRO A 80 -3.50 -7.13 -5.93
N ALA A 81 -3.94 -7.54 -4.75
CA ALA A 81 -3.29 -8.62 -4.02
C ALA A 81 -3.43 -9.93 -4.80
N ASN A 82 -2.37 -10.74 -4.81
CA ASN A 82 -2.44 -12.07 -5.38
C ASN A 82 -3.15 -13.04 -4.40
N ARG A 83 -3.30 -14.29 -4.80
CA ARG A 83 -4.02 -15.28 -4.01
C ARG A 83 -3.43 -15.49 -2.62
N LYS A 84 -2.09 -15.61 -2.52
CA LYS A 84 -1.40 -15.81 -1.25
C LYS A 84 -1.56 -14.60 -0.34
N GLU A 85 -1.46 -13.42 -0.91
CA GLU A 85 -1.60 -12.18 -0.15
C GLU A 85 -3.00 -11.99 0.37
N ARG A 86 -4.02 -12.28 -0.45
CA ARG A 86 -5.42 -12.25 -0.01
C ARG A 86 -5.68 -13.27 1.10
N GLN A 87 -5.07 -14.45 1.00
CA GLN A 87 -5.20 -15.48 2.03
C GLN A 87 -4.61 -15.02 3.35
N ARG A 88 -3.40 -14.45 3.33
CA ARG A 88 -2.77 -13.90 4.54
C ARG A 88 -3.62 -12.80 5.16
N TYR A 89 -4.16 -11.93 4.34
CA TYR A 89 -5.03 -10.86 4.80
C TYR A 89 -6.30 -11.43 5.46
N ALA A 90 -6.96 -12.38 4.82
CA ALA A 90 -8.16 -13.02 5.36
C ALA A 90 -7.88 -13.73 6.69
N GLU A 91 -6.77 -14.45 6.79
CA GLU A 91 -6.35 -15.13 8.01
C GLU A 91 -6.10 -14.16 9.15
N SER A 92 -5.52 -13.00 8.85
CA SER A 92 -5.25 -11.98 9.88
C SER A 92 -6.54 -11.43 10.50
N LYS A 93 -7.62 -11.39 9.74
CA LYS A 93 -8.94 -10.94 10.24
C LYS A 93 -9.61 -11.97 11.16
N GLU A 94 -9.24 -13.23 11.05
CA GLU A 94 -9.82 -14.33 11.82
C GLU A 94 -9.08 -14.59 13.13
N LEU A 95 -7.92 -13.98 13.33
CA LEU A 95 -7.17 -14.16 14.56
C LEU A 95 -7.92 -13.54 15.74
N PRO A 96 -8.10 -14.30 16.84
CA PRO A 96 -8.70 -13.72 18.04
C PRO A 96 -7.80 -12.65 18.62
N LEU A 97 -8.43 -11.62 19.11
CA LEU A 97 -7.71 -10.53 19.79
C LEU A 97 -7.37 -10.91 21.24
#